data_e3b5e97c3996d288c4d22cba24cead73
#
_entry.id   e3b5e97c3996d288c4d22cba24cead73
#
_cell.length_a   1.000
_cell.length_b   1.000
_cell.length_c   1.000
_cell.angle_alpha   90.00
_cell.angle_beta   90.00
_cell.angle_gamma   90.00
#
_symmetry.space_group_name_H-M   'P 1'
#
loop_
_entity.id
_entity.type
_entity.pdbx_description
1 polymer ?
#
loop_
_entity_poly.entity_id
_entity_poly.type
_entity_poly.pdbx_seq_one_letter_code
_entity_poly.pdbx_strand_id
1 'polypeptide(L)'
;MAITYKKAGVDIIEIKKSQRAIGRLIGSTHNLQKMAKMTHGFGHYAGIVEIPGGKLLATHTDGVGTKVMISNLMKRYDTIGIDCIAMNVNDIICIGATPISFVDYIAANKNDQRIFKQIVSGLVKGAKKSSMPIVGGETAIMSDLIAGKGFGFDLAGMVVGMLSKK
;
A
#
# COMPACT_ATOMS: atom_id res chain seq x y z
N MET A 1 -5.06 -28.63 -17.87
CA MET A 1 -3.91 -27.77 -18.25
C MET A 1 -3.47 -26.99 -17.01
N ALA A 2 -2.18 -26.96 -16.70
CA ALA A 2 -1.69 -26.19 -15.56
C ALA A 2 -1.93 -24.68 -15.76
N ILE A 3 -2.44 -24.01 -14.73
CA ILE A 3 -2.60 -22.55 -14.69
C ILE A 3 -1.19 -21.97 -14.42
N THR A 4 -0.72 -21.08 -15.28
CA THR A 4 0.55 -20.36 -15.09
C THR A 4 0.28 -18.88 -14.89
N TYR A 5 1.18 -18.15 -14.22
CA TYR A 5 1.10 -16.70 -14.06
C TYR A 5 0.87 -15.96 -15.38
N LYS A 6 1.60 -16.38 -16.44
CA LYS A 6 1.45 -15.80 -17.78
C LYS A 6 0.05 -15.99 -18.36
N LYS A 7 -0.57 -17.18 -18.17
CA LYS A 7 -1.94 -17.43 -18.61
C LYS A 7 -2.98 -16.64 -17.82
N ALA A 8 -2.67 -16.28 -16.58
CA ALA A 8 -3.47 -15.39 -15.75
C ALA A 8 -3.23 -13.90 -16.03
N GLY A 9 -2.50 -13.55 -17.09
CA GLY A 9 -2.21 -12.16 -17.47
C GLY A 9 -0.98 -11.55 -16.78
N VAL A 10 -0.22 -12.34 -16.00
CA VAL A 10 0.95 -11.86 -15.26
C VAL A 10 2.22 -12.41 -15.90
N ASP A 11 2.80 -11.66 -16.85
CA ASP A 11 4.11 -12.00 -17.41
C ASP A 11 5.24 -11.41 -16.57
N ILE A 12 5.85 -12.25 -15.73
CA ILE A 12 6.91 -11.83 -14.78
C ILE A 12 8.13 -11.23 -15.50
N ILE A 13 8.44 -11.70 -16.72
CA ILE A 13 9.59 -11.19 -17.48
C ILE A 13 9.32 -9.78 -17.96
N GLU A 14 8.15 -9.54 -18.54
CA GLU A 14 7.75 -8.19 -19.00
C GLU A 14 7.56 -7.22 -17.82
N ILE A 15 7.00 -7.68 -16.71
CA ILE A 15 6.91 -6.88 -15.48
C ILE A 15 8.30 -6.45 -15.01
N LYS A 16 9.28 -7.37 -14.96
CA LYS A 16 10.67 -7.03 -14.57
C LYS A 16 11.33 -6.04 -15.53
N LYS A 17 11.06 -6.11 -16.84
CA LYS A 17 11.55 -5.12 -17.80
C LYS A 17 10.96 -3.75 -17.52
N SER A 18 9.64 -3.67 -17.35
CA SER A 18 8.94 -2.43 -17.01
C SER A 18 9.46 -1.83 -15.70
N GLN A 19 9.62 -2.65 -14.65
CA GLN A 19 10.17 -2.21 -13.36
C GLN A 19 11.59 -1.65 -13.49
N ARG A 20 12.45 -2.27 -14.33
CA ARG A 20 13.82 -1.74 -14.58
C ARG A 20 13.78 -0.39 -15.30
N ALA A 21 12.89 -0.20 -16.28
CA ALA A 21 12.73 1.07 -16.98
C ALA A 21 12.23 2.17 -16.03
N ILE A 22 11.18 1.86 -15.24
CA ILE A 22 10.63 2.74 -14.20
C ILE A 22 11.71 3.09 -13.17
N GLY A 23 12.46 2.10 -12.69
CA GLY A 23 13.52 2.30 -11.70
C GLY A 23 14.63 3.25 -12.16
N ARG A 24 14.98 3.25 -13.46
CA ARG A 24 15.94 4.22 -14.03
C ARG A 24 15.39 5.66 -14.00
N LEU A 25 14.11 5.83 -14.34
CA LEU A 25 13.47 7.14 -14.29
C LEU A 25 13.36 7.65 -12.84
N ILE A 26 12.87 6.82 -11.93
CA ILE A 26 12.78 7.15 -10.50
C ILE A 26 14.17 7.47 -9.93
N GLY A 27 15.21 6.72 -10.32
CA GLY A 27 16.58 6.93 -9.86
C GLY A 27 17.11 8.34 -10.12
N SER A 28 16.63 9.03 -11.16
CA SER A 28 16.99 10.43 -11.43
C SER A 28 16.53 11.41 -10.34
N THR A 29 15.61 11.01 -9.47
CA THR A 29 15.06 11.84 -8.39
C THR A 29 15.78 11.65 -7.05
N HIS A 30 16.61 10.60 -6.89
CA HIS A 30 17.14 10.19 -5.59
C HIS A 30 18.04 11.23 -4.91
N ASN A 31 18.63 12.16 -5.69
CA ASN A 31 19.55 13.18 -5.16
C ASN A 31 18.95 14.59 -5.14
N LEU A 32 17.64 14.73 -5.36
CA LEU A 32 16.98 16.04 -5.40
C LEU A 32 16.87 16.71 -4.03
N GLN A 33 16.78 15.89 -2.96
CA GLN A 33 16.62 16.41 -1.60
C GLN A 33 17.87 16.19 -0.77
N LYS A 34 18.37 17.28 -0.13
CA LYS A 34 19.57 17.25 0.70
C LYS A 34 19.30 16.76 2.13
N MET A 35 18.07 16.93 2.63
CA MET A 35 17.67 16.53 3.99
C MET A 35 17.27 15.05 4.08
N ALA A 36 17.04 14.39 2.96
CA ALA A 36 16.66 12.99 2.90
C ALA A 36 17.56 12.27 1.89
N LYS A 37 18.49 11.48 2.38
CA LYS A 37 19.45 10.75 1.53
C LYS A 37 18.95 9.34 1.30
N MET A 38 18.75 8.96 0.04
CA MET A 38 18.43 7.58 -0.33
C MET A 38 19.56 6.62 0.08
N THR A 39 19.22 5.53 0.77
CA THR A 39 20.22 4.55 1.26
C THR A 39 20.31 3.29 0.40
N HIS A 40 19.21 2.94 -0.29
CA HIS A 40 19.14 1.75 -1.15
C HIS A 40 18.43 2.10 -2.47
N GLY A 41 18.77 1.37 -3.54
CA GLY A 41 18.15 1.55 -4.85
C GLY A 41 16.70 1.08 -4.89
N PHE A 42 16.02 1.38 -6.01
CA PHE A 42 14.66 0.97 -6.29
C PHE A 42 14.54 -0.56 -6.41
N GLY A 43 13.41 -1.13 -5.91
CA GLY A 43 13.08 -2.56 -6.06
C GLY A 43 13.21 -3.39 -4.78
N HIS A 44 13.38 -2.75 -3.63
CA HIS A 44 13.29 -3.39 -2.31
C HIS A 44 11.83 -3.38 -1.79
N TYR A 45 11.56 -4.08 -0.67
CA TYR A 45 10.25 -4.09 0.00
C TYR A 45 9.77 -2.70 0.42
N ALA A 46 10.68 -1.80 0.75
CA ALA A 46 10.36 -0.41 1.08
C ALA A 46 11.46 0.53 0.59
N GLY A 47 11.10 1.79 0.33
CA GLY A 47 12.05 2.87 0.14
C GLY A 47 12.62 3.31 1.49
N ILE A 48 13.96 3.50 1.59
CA ILE A 48 14.61 3.91 2.83
C ILE A 48 15.40 5.20 2.57
N VAL A 49 15.13 6.21 3.39
CA VAL A 49 15.87 7.47 3.38
C VAL A 49 16.50 7.74 4.75
N GLU A 50 17.72 8.22 4.74
CA GLU A 50 18.37 8.78 5.93
C GLU A 50 17.98 10.25 6.08
N ILE A 51 17.49 10.62 7.26
CA ILE A 51 17.12 11.99 7.64
C ILE A 51 18.10 12.54 8.66
N PRO A 52 18.13 13.88 8.94
CA PRO A 52 18.99 14.49 9.93
C PRO A 52 18.95 13.76 11.28
N GLY A 53 20.12 13.67 11.94
CA GLY A 53 20.27 12.90 13.17
C GLY A 53 20.56 11.41 12.95
N GLY A 54 20.83 10.99 11.70
CA GLY A 54 21.19 9.62 11.37
C GLY A 54 20.05 8.60 11.48
N LYS A 55 18.81 9.07 11.56
CA LYS A 55 17.62 8.21 11.58
C LYS A 55 17.27 7.75 10.18
N LEU A 56 16.76 6.52 10.07
CA LEU A 56 16.30 5.95 8.80
C LEU A 56 14.77 5.85 8.80
N LEU A 57 14.14 6.44 7.78
CA LEU A 57 12.71 6.28 7.52
C LEU A 57 12.51 5.29 6.37
N ALA A 58 11.63 4.34 6.60
CA ALA A 58 11.11 3.42 5.57
C ALA A 58 9.72 3.87 5.15
N THR A 59 9.44 3.83 3.86
CA THR A 59 8.11 4.09 3.30
C THR A 59 7.72 2.96 2.36
N HIS A 60 6.48 2.51 2.47
CA HIS A 60 5.92 1.49 1.59
C HIS A 60 4.46 1.81 1.27
N THR A 61 4.01 1.45 0.08
CA THR A 61 2.61 1.55 -0.33
C THR A 61 2.19 0.28 -1.04
N ASP A 62 1.02 -0.23 -0.68
CA ASP A 62 0.42 -1.39 -1.31
C ASP A 62 -1.11 -1.31 -1.25
N GLY A 63 -1.77 -1.99 -2.20
CA GLY A 63 -3.23 -2.10 -2.29
C GLY A 63 -3.72 -3.52 -2.06
N VAL A 64 -4.96 -3.66 -1.64
CA VAL A 64 -5.56 -4.98 -1.33
C VAL A 64 -5.82 -5.83 -2.58
N GLY A 65 -5.73 -5.23 -3.78
CA GLY A 65 -5.86 -5.93 -5.06
C GLY A 65 -7.19 -6.64 -5.19
N THR A 66 -7.17 -7.85 -5.75
CA THR A 66 -8.38 -8.63 -6.06
C THR A 66 -9.20 -9.06 -4.84
N LYS A 67 -8.72 -8.88 -3.62
CA LYS A 67 -9.48 -9.17 -2.39
C LYS A 67 -10.77 -8.33 -2.27
N VAL A 68 -10.84 -7.16 -2.93
CA VAL A 68 -12.06 -6.36 -3.01
C VAL A 68 -13.23 -7.16 -3.63
N MET A 69 -12.93 -8.05 -4.57
CA MET A 69 -13.96 -8.90 -5.19
C MET A 69 -14.58 -9.86 -4.18
N ILE A 70 -13.75 -10.42 -3.29
CA ILE A 70 -14.20 -11.32 -2.21
C ILE A 70 -15.07 -10.56 -1.21
N SER A 71 -14.64 -9.36 -0.79
CA SER A 71 -15.44 -8.50 0.09
C SER A 71 -16.81 -8.20 -0.51
N ASN A 72 -16.88 -7.91 -1.81
CA ASN A 72 -18.13 -7.64 -2.52
C ASN A 72 -19.03 -8.88 -2.61
N LEU A 73 -18.46 -10.03 -2.92
CA LEU A 73 -19.21 -11.30 -2.99
C LEU A 73 -19.80 -11.68 -1.63
N MET A 74 -19.03 -11.51 -0.57
CA MET A 74 -19.44 -11.78 0.80
C MET A 74 -20.31 -10.69 1.43
N LYS A 75 -20.40 -9.50 0.80
CA LYS A 75 -21.01 -8.27 1.36
C LYS A 75 -20.46 -7.96 2.74
N ARG A 76 -19.17 -8.24 2.94
CA ARG A 76 -18.45 -8.06 4.20
C ARG A 76 -17.19 -7.23 3.97
N TYR A 77 -17.12 -6.07 4.60
CA TYR A 77 -16.09 -5.06 4.34
C TYR A 77 -15.23 -4.75 5.58
N ASP A 78 -15.56 -5.29 6.75
CA ASP A 78 -14.87 -5.01 8.02
C ASP A 78 -13.52 -5.74 8.17
N THR A 79 -13.18 -6.65 7.26
CA THR A 79 -11.91 -7.39 7.25
C THR A 79 -10.91 -6.85 6.25
N ILE A 80 -11.37 -6.25 5.14
CA ILE A 80 -10.48 -5.79 4.06
C ILE A 80 -9.51 -4.68 4.51
N GLY A 81 -9.91 -3.85 5.48
CA GLY A 81 -9.04 -2.86 6.08
C GLY A 81 -7.91 -3.48 6.90
N ILE A 82 -8.15 -4.64 7.54
CA ILE A 82 -7.10 -5.40 8.22
C ILE A 82 -6.06 -5.89 7.22
N ASP A 83 -6.52 -6.40 6.07
CA ASP A 83 -5.63 -6.84 4.98
C ASP A 83 -4.77 -5.68 4.47
N CYS A 84 -5.36 -4.48 4.28
CA CYS A 84 -4.64 -3.29 3.81
C CYS A 84 -3.51 -2.90 4.77
N ILE A 85 -3.79 -2.85 6.07
CA ILE A 85 -2.76 -2.60 7.10
C ILE A 85 -1.70 -3.70 7.07
N ALA A 86 -2.11 -4.98 7.05
CA ALA A 86 -1.18 -6.10 7.11
C ALA A 86 -0.22 -6.14 5.92
N MET A 87 -0.70 -5.91 4.70
CA MET A 87 0.15 -5.89 3.50
C MET A 87 1.23 -4.83 3.62
N ASN A 88 0.86 -3.62 4.01
CA ASN A 88 1.81 -2.51 4.16
C ASN A 88 2.78 -2.73 5.33
N VAL A 89 2.29 -3.16 6.49
CA VAL A 89 3.11 -3.37 7.69
C VAL A 89 4.09 -4.52 7.51
N ASN A 90 3.66 -5.64 6.89
CA ASN A 90 4.51 -6.80 6.70
C ASN A 90 5.76 -6.46 5.88
N ASP A 91 5.64 -5.61 4.86
CA ASP A 91 6.77 -5.23 4.01
C ASP A 91 7.80 -4.38 4.76
N ILE A 92 7.37 -3.47 5.63
CA ILE A 92 8.34 -2.68 6.39
C ILE A 92 8.96 -3.43 7.57
N ILE A 93 8.25 -4.38 8.20
CA ILE A 93 8.86 -5.21 9.26
C ILE A 93 9.87 -6.22 8.69
N CYS A 94 9.71 -6.65 7.42
CA CYS A 94 10.71 -7.50 6.74
C CYS A 94 12.08 -6.85 6.65
N ILE A 95 12.16 -5.52 6.65
CA ILE A 95 13.42 -4.77 6.65
C ILE A 95 13.81 -4.26 8.03
N GLY A 96 13.11 -4.69 9.10
CA GLY A 96 13.39 -4.33 10.48
C GLY A 96 12.87 -2.96 10.91
N ALA A 97 11.98 -2.34 10.13
CA ALA A 97 11.39 -1.05 10.49
C ALA A 97 10.21 -1.23 11.45
N THR A 98 10.10 -0.35 12.42
CA THR A 98 8.94 -0.22 13.30
C THR A 98 7.92 0.71 12.65
N PRO A 99 6.66 0.27 12.42
CA PRO A 99 5.60 1.13 11.88
C PRO A 99 5.32 2.31 12.82
N ILE A 100 5.23 3.54 12.26
CA ILE A 100 4.99 4.75 13.07
C ILE A 100 3.79 5.56 12.61
N SER A 101 3.37 5.44 11.35
CA SER A 101 2.16 6.12 10.86
C SER A 101 1.63 5.46 9.59
N PHE A 102 0.32 5.65 9.35
CA PHE A 102 -0.39 5.12 8.19
C PHE A 102 -1.34 6.15 7.60
N VAL A 103 -1.48 6.13 6.28
CA VAL A 103 -2.55 6.82 5.55
C VAL A 103 -3.18 5.86 4.56
N ASP A 104 -4.49 6.01 4.32
CA ASP A 104 -5.24 5.18 3.38
C ASP A 104 -5.71 5.96 2.15
N TYR A 105 -6.03 5.24 1.09
CA TYR A 105 -6.71 5.73 -0.09
C TYR A 105 -7.84 4.79 -0.44
N ILE A 106 -9.07 5.28 -0.37
CA ILE A 106 -10.28 4.55 -0.79
C ILE A 106 -10.81 5.20 -2.05
N ALA A 107 -10.85 4.47 -3.17
CA ALA A 107 -11.54 4.88 -4.38
C ALA A 107 -12.83 4.07 -4.50
N ALA A 108 -13.99 4.73 -4.73
CA ALA A 108 -15.27 4.04 -4.86
C ALA A 108 -16.13 4.63 -5.98
N ASN A 109 -16.99 3.79 -6.57
CA ASN A 109 -17.91 4.24 -7.63
C ASN A 109 -19.07 5.09 -7.10
N LYS A 110 -19.38 5.02 -5.82
CA LYS A 110 -20.44 5.79 -5.18
C LYS A 110 -20.20 5.92 -3.67
N ASN A 111 -20.84 6.91 -3.06
CA ASN A 111 -20.82 7.08 -1.62
C ASN A 111 -21.78 6.08 -0.95
N ASP A 112 -21.25 5.21 -0.08
CA ASP A 112 -22.03 4.39 0.85
C ASP A 112 -21.38 4.46 2.24
N GLN A 113 -21.93 5.29 3.09
CA GLN A 113 -21.42 5.54 4.44
C GLN A 113 -21.33 4.26 5.30
N ARG A 114 -22.23 3.31 5.11
CA ARG A 114 -22.24 2.06 5.89
C ARG A 114 -21.05 1.17 5.51
N ILE A 115 -20.76 1.10 4.20
CA ILE A 115 -19.62 0.32 3.69
C ILE A 115 -18.32 1.01 4.09
N PHE A 116 -18.19 2.31 3.92
CA PHE A 116 -17.00 3.04 4.35
C PHE A 116 -16.72 2.86 5.86
N LYS A 117 -17.73 2.93 6.72
CA LYS A 117 -17.56 2.65 8.15
C LYS A 117 -17.03 1.24 8.43
N GLN A 118 -17.46 0.23 7.67
CA GLN A 118 -16.93 -1.13 7.81
C GLN A 118 -15.46 -1.19 7.37
N ILE A 119 -15.10 -0.64 6.20
CA ILE A 119 -13.72 -0.62 5.70
C ILE A 119 -12.81 0.04 6.74
N VAL A 120 -13.18 1.24 7.19
CA VAL A 120 -12.40 2.00 8.18
C VAL A 120 -12.34 1.28 9.54
N SER A 121 -13.42 0.60 9.96
CA SER A 121 -13.37 -0.27 11.15
C SER A 121 -12.31 -1.35 11.04
N GLY A 122 -12.15 -1.94 9.85
CA GLY A 122 -11.07 -2.89 9.56
C GLY A 122 -9.69 -2.25 9.64
N LEU A 123 -9.50 -1.08 9.04
CA LEU A 123 -8.25 -0.30 9.14
C LEU A 123 -7.88 -0.03 10.60
N VAL A 124 -8.84 0.46 11.40
CA VAL A 124 -8.65 0.73 12.83
C VAL A 124 -8.26 -0.54 13.61
N LYS A 125 -8.90 -1.69 13.33
CA LYS A 125 -8.53 -2.97 13.95
C LYS A 125 -7.08 -3.37 13.61
N GLY A 126 -6.68 -3.25 12.34
CA GLY A 126 -5.32 -3.53 11.89
C GLY A 126 -4.30 -2.59 12.51
N ALA A 127 -4.57 -1.30 12.52
CA ALA A 127 -3.70 -0.26 13.09
C ALA A 127 -3.48 -0.47 14.59
N LYS A 128 -4.52 -0.80 15.35
CA LYS A 128 -4.40 -1.13 16.78
C LYS A 128 -3.50 -2.36 17.01
N LYS A 129 -3.64 -3.41 16.18
CA LYS A 129 -2.77 -4.60 16.25
C LYS A 129 -1.30 -4.29 15.95
N SER A 130 -1.05 -3.32 15.09
CA SER A 130 0.29 -2.87 14.70
C SER A 130 0.83 -1.74 15.59
N SER A 131 0.07 -1.33 16.62
CA SER A 131 0.40 -0.21 17.52
C SER A 131 0.76 1.07 16.76
N MET A 132 0.03 1.35 15.67
CA MET A 132 0.35 2.43 14.74
C MET A 132 -0.87 3.34 14.53
N PRO A 133 -0.73 4.68 14.61
CA PRO A 133 -1.83 5.60 14.30
C PRO A 133 -2.12 5.68 12.80
N ILE A 134 -3.40 5.81 12.45
CA ILE A 134 -3.82 6.31 11.14
C ILE A 134 -3.88 7.83 11.27
N VAL A 135 -3.07 8.53 10.48
CA VAL A 135 -2.87 9.98 10.59
C VAL A 135 -3.58 10.80 9.51
N GLY A 136 -4.17 10.13 8.54
CA GLY A 136 -4.90 10.74 7.44
C GLY A 136 -5.29 9.72 6.40
N GLY A 137 -5.81 10.19 5.29
CA GLY A 137 -6.22 9.39 4.15
C GLY A 137 -7.05 10.18 3.16
N GLU A 138 -7.50 9.54 2.09
CA GLU A 138 -8.34 10.13 1.06
C GLU A 138 -9.48 9.16 0.70
N THR A 139 -10.67 9.70 0.48
CA THR A 139 -11.81 8.95 -0.05
C THR A 139 -12.31 9.63 -1.32
N ALA A 140 -12.05 9.01 -2.47
CA ALA A 140 -12.42 9.52 -3.78
C ALA A 140 -13.65 8.79 -4.35
N ILE A 141 -14.65 9.56 -4.82
CA ILE A 141 -15.77 9.01 -5.58
C ILE A 141 -15.43 9.14 -7.07
N MET A 142 -15.27 7.98 -7.72
CA MET A 142 -14.76 7.86 -9.09
C MET A 142 -15.69 6.95 -9.91
N SER A 143 -16.96 7.40 -10.10
CA SER A 143 -18.02 6.64 -10.75
C SER A 143 -17.66 6.14 -12.16
N ASP A 144 -16.88 6.94 -12.89
CA ASP A 144 -16.53 6.64 -14.29
C ASP A 144 -15.31 5.71 -14.42
N LEU A 145 -14.51 5.59 -13.37
CA LEU A 145 -13.28 4.78 -13.35
C LEU A 145 -13.46 3.46 -12.62
N ILE A 146 -14.21 3.45 -11.53
CA ILE A 146 -14.49 2.23 -10.75
C ILE A 146 -15.74 1.57 -11.29
N ALA A 147 -15.56 0.59 -12.19
CA ALA A 147 -16.66 -0.14 -12.80
C ALA A 147 -17.24 -1.19 -11.84
N GLY A 148 -18.51 -1.56 -12.02
CA GLY A 148 -19.15 -2.68 -11.35
C GLY A 148 -20.63 -2.49 -11.08
N LYS A 149 -21.38 -3.61 -11.09
CA LYS A 149 -22.75 -3.65 -10.56
C LYS A 149 -22.68 -3.68 -9.03
N GLY A 150 -23.29 -2.70 -8.36
CA GLY A 150 -23.27 -2.60 -6.89
C GLY A 150 -22.23 -1.61 -6.37
N PHE A 151 -21.52 -1.97 -5.30
CA PHE A 151 -20.46 -1.15 -4.71
C PHE A 151 -19.10 -1.60 -5.25
N GLY A 152 -18.55 -0.79 -6.15
CA GLY A 152 -17.19 -0.96 -6.66
C GLY A 152 -16.24 -0.10 -5.83
N PHE A 153 -15.07 -0.63 -5.46
CA PHE A 153 -14.04 0.14 -4.75
C PHE A 153 -12.65 -0.46 -4.95
N ASP A 154 -11.65 0.35 -4.68
CA ASP A 154 -10.27 -0.07 -4.43
C ASP A 154 -9.81 0.50 -3.08
N LEU A 155 -8.85 -0.17 -2.46
CA LEU A 155 -8.30 0.22 -1.16
C LEU A 155 -6.79 0.02 -1.18
N ALA A 156 -6.06 1.07 -0.92
CA ALA A 156 -4.63 1.06 -0.78
C ALA A 156 -4.21 1.81 0.49
N GLY A 157 -2.95 1.70 0.86
CA GLY A 157 -2.41 2.46 1.96
C GLY A 157 -0.93 2.74 1.80
N MET A 158 -0.42 3.64 2.62
CA MET A 158 0.99 3.91 2.76
C MET A 158 1.36 3.89 4.23
N VAL A 159 2.42 3.17 4.53
CA VAL A 159 3.01 3.09 5.87
C VAL A 159 4.35 3.80 5.90
N VAL A 160 4.60 4.51 6.99
CA VAL A 160 5.93 5.00 7.34
C VAL A 160 6.44 4.22 8.54
N GLY A 161 7.69 3.79 8.47
CA GLY A 161 8.38 3.10 9.55
C GLY A 161 9.71 3.75 9.88
N MET A 162 10.26 3.42 11.04
CA MET A 162 11.55 3.89 11.48
C MET A 162 12.47 2.72 11.76
N LEU A 163 13.72 2.82 11.30
CA LEU A 163 14.79 1.87 11.63
C LEU A 163 15.82 2.55 12.53
N SER A 164 16.41 1.77 13.45
CA SER A 164 17.62 2.17 14.15
C SER A 164 18.85 1.82 13.32
N LYS A 165 19.79 2.73 13.17
CA LYS A 165 21.14 2.34 12.75
C LYS A 165 21.73 1.44 13.83
N LYS A 166 22.13 0.23 13.48
CA LYS A 166 22.99 -0.58 14.33
C LYS A 166 24.40 -0.07 14.27
#